data_bddc1e87c39b3a516aa240d44036bde6
#
_entry.id   bddc1e87c39b3a516aa240d44036bde6
#
_cell.length_a   1.000
_cell.length_b   1.000
_cell.length_c   1.000
_cell.angle_alpha   90.00
_cell.angle_beta   90.00
_cell.angle_gamma   90.00
#
_symmetry.space_group_name_H-M   'P 1'
#
loop_
_entity.id
_entity.type
_entity.pdbx_description
1 polymer ?
#
loop_
_entity_poly.entity_id
_entity_poly.type
_entity_poly.pdbx_seq_one_letter_code
_entity_poly.pdbx_strand_id
1 'polypeptide(L)'
;MDTKIRDLINGERDNEVELLNDTDNRVCAIDYFSALSISLDEFDDRAWNKKEGYKTPNFPSLTTGLEGWDSGLYIFAGLANHGKTAIMVNILEDLVMNPDNKLFGIYYSLDDNKNKVLPRIVAMRESLPIGLISKPGRYQKMVDEQHPDAIHIAQLLDKRAEGIQKLKEQSNKMMILDSQDIKSDKDLRNSIRQIYNYVKAMDEEANIVVAVDGLKDINFTEMNLTENEKVDTASRFLKDISVELDIIVMSTMHLRKLNGNRRPGTEDLRDSNRLEYEADVIYLVYNDVSRNKDAAKIYTRTGAEDSPKCPVLELDWAKNKMSSYKGRTFCYFAPEYSKAIECQEDDARRFNALVYQL
;
A
#
# COMPACT_ATOMS: atom_id res chain seq x y z
N MET A 1 -22.30 -18.82 38.35
CA MET A 1 -20.85 -19.01 38.30
C MET A 1 -20.41 -19.58 39.63
N ASP A 2 -19.79 -20.73 39.60
CA ASP A 2 -19.64 -21.62 40.75
C ASP A 2 -18.68 -20.98 41.79
N THR A 3 -19.16 -20.83 43.03
CA THR A 3 -18.42 -20.23 44.15
C THR A 3 -17.06 -20.94 44.36
N LYS A 4 -16.96 -22.22 44.02
CA LYS A 4 -15.76 -23.03 44.11
C LYS A 4 -14.60 -22.55 43.21
N ILE A 5 -14.91 -21.98 42.04
CA ILE A 5 -13.86 -21.44 41.12
C ILE A 5 -13.30 -20.13 41.67
N ARG A 6 -14.15 -19.33 42.33
CA ARG A 6 -13.75 -18.07 42.95
C ARG A 6 -12.83 -18.29 44.15
N ASP A 7 -13.09 -19.34 44.93
CA ASP A 7 -12.27 -19.64 46.12
C ASP A 7 -10.92 -20.26 45.77
N LEU A 8 -10.83 -21.02 44.62
CA LEU A 8 -9.57 -21.55 44.10
C LEU A 8 -8.63 -20.43 43.58
N ILE A 9 -9.19 -19.44 42.92
CA ILE A 9 -8.41 -18.29 42.42
C ILE A 9 -7.93 -17.38 43.54
N ASN A 10 -8.75 -17.18 44.60
CA ASN A 10 -8.38 -16.40 45.74
C ASN A 10 -7.36 -17.11 46.66
N GLY A 11 -7.36 -18.45 46.71
CA GLY A 11 -6.39 -19.23 47.49
C GLY A 11 -4.98 -19.26 46.85
N GLU A 12 -4.88 -19.16 45.54
CA GLU A 12 -3.60 -19.06 44.84
C GLU A 12 -2.98 -17.65 44.94
N ARG A 13 -3.77 -16.60 45.16
CA ARG A 13 -3.28 -15.20 45.30
C ARG A 13 -2.37 -15.01 46.50
N ASP A 14 -2.66 -15.66 47.63
CA ASP A 14 -1.87 -15.47 48.87
C ASP A 14 -0.47 -16.08 48.75
N ASN A 15 -0.26 -17.06 47.89
CA ASN A 15 1.04 -17.68 47.64
C ASN A 15 1.86 -16.99 46.54
N GLU A 16 1.21 -16.33 45.55
CA GLU A 16 1.91 -15.61 44.47
C GLU A 16 2.36 -14.20 44.86
N VAL A 17 1.68 -13.56 45.78
CA VAL A 17 2.04 -12.20 46.26
C VAL A 17 3.39 -12.16 46.97
N GLU A 18 3.81 -13.25 47.66
CA GLU A 18 5.14 -13.34 48.28
C GLU A 18 6.28 -13.56 47.27
N LEU A 19 6.02 -14.19 46.10
CA LEU A 19 7.04 -14.47 45.07
C LEU A 19 7.28 -13.29 44.13
N LEU A 20 6.39 -12.30 44.07
CA LEU A 20 6.42 -11.17 43.13
C LEU A 20 7.12 -9.90 43.68
N ASN A 21 7.78 -9.99 44.83
CA ASN A 21 8.48 -8.85 45.43
C ASN A 21 9.89 -8.60 44.91
N ASP A 22 10.35 -9.32 43.89
CA ASP A 22 11.66 -9.09 43.32
C ASP A 22 11.57 -8.56 41.87
N THR A 23 11.94 -7.29 41.74
CA THR A 23 12.52 -6.51 40.64
C THR A 23 11.98 -6.58 39.20
N ASP A 24 11.60 -5.39 38.73
CA ASP A 24 11.79 -4.86 37.35
C ASP A 24 11.40 -5.72 36.15
N ASN A 25 10.17 -6.10 36.04
CA ASN A 25 9.38 -6.32 34.79
C ASN A 25 8.04 -6.97 35.14
N ARG A 26 7.19 -6.24 35.83
CA ARG A 26 5.91 -6.81 36.25
C ARG A 26 4.88 -6.58 35.15
N VAL A 27 4.52 -7.66 34.48
CA VAL A 27 3.16 -7.81 34.02
C VAL A 27 2.29 -7.82 35.27
N CYS A 28 1.60 -6.73 35.58
CA CYS A 28 0.63 -6.70 36.69
C CYS A 28 -0.27 -7.93 36.59
N ALA A 29 -0.50 -8.60 37.74
CA ALA A 29 -1.48 -9.69 37.78
C ALA A 29 -2.81 -9.14 37.25
N ILE A 30 -3.18 -9.56 36.06
CA ILE A 30 -4.42 -9.13 35.39
C ILE A 30 -5.55 -9.79 36.16
N ASP A 31 -6.48 -9.02 36.69
CA ASP A 31 -7.73 -9.56 37.15
C ASP A 31 -8.53 -10.09 35.94
N TYR A 32 -8.40 -11.39 35.68
CA TYR A 32 -9.06 -12.03 34.52
C TYR A 32 -10.57 -11.84 34.49
N PHE A 33 -11.21 -11.55 35.62
CA PHE A 33 -12.66 -11.31 35.69
C PHE A 33 -13.03 -9.88 35.35
N SER A 34 -12.14 -8.92 35.57
CA SER A 34 -12.34 -7.52 35.18
C SER A 34 -11.72 -7.19 33.81
N ALA A 35 -10.74 -7.95 33.35
CA ALA A 35 -10.05 -7.69 32.08
C ALA A 35 -10.99 -7.64 30.86
N LEU A 36 -11.96 -8.57 30.80
CA LEU A 36 -12.95 -8.58 29.72
C LEU A 36 -13.87 -7.35 29.80
N SER A 37 -14.32 -6.97 30.99
CA SER A 37 -15.18 -5.79 31.18
C SER A 37 -14.43 -4.52 30.76
N ILE A 38 -13.20 -4.34 31.23
CA ILE A 38 -12.35 -3.20 30.83
C ILE A 38 -12.14 -3.19 29.31
N SER A 39 -11.83 -4.33 28.71
CA SER A 39 -11.63 -4.42 27.26
C SER A 39 -12.91 -4.13 26.47
N LEU A 40 -14.09 -4.48 26.99
CA LEU A 40 -15.37 -4.18 26.36
C LEU A 40 -15.71 -2.69 26.47
N ASP A 41 -15.45 -2.08 27.63
CA ASP A 41 -15.66 -0.63 27.84
C ASP A 41 -14.73 0.17 26.91
N GLU A 42 -13.44 -0.19 26.83
CA GLU A 42 -12.49 0.43 25.90
C GLU A 42 -12.88 0.20 24.42
N PHE A 43 -13.39 -0.99 24.09
CA PHE A 43 -13.88 -1.30 22.77
C PHE A 43 -15.08 -0.43 22.40
N ASP A 44 -16.07 -0.34 23.29
CA ASP A 44 -17.31 0.42 23.04
C ASP A 44 -16.99 1.92 22.88
N ASP A 45 -16.17 2.48 23.78
CA ASP A 45 -15.71 3.86 23.66
C ASP A 45 -14.98 4.12 22.35
N ARG A 46 -14.09 3.22 21.93
CA ARG A 46 -13.40 3.33 20.64
C ARG A 46 -14.37 3.19 19.49
N ALA A 47 -15.33 2.26 19.54
CA ALA A 47 -16.29 2.03 18.47
C ALA A 47 -17.18 3.26 18.22
N TRP A 48 -17.65 3.92 19.29
CA TRP A 48 -18.45 5.14 19.19
C TRP A 48 -17.64 6.37 18.73
N ASN A 49 -16.36 6.42 19.09
CA ASN A 49 -15.48 7.52 18.73
C ASN A 49 -14.67 7.26 17.46
N LYS A 50 -14.78 6.04 16.87
CA LYS A 50 -14.04 5.68 15.66
C LYS A 50 -14.50 6.57 14.51
N LYS A 51 -13.57 7.33 13.95
CA LYS A 51 -13.79 8.08 12.71
C LYS A 51 -14.06 7.07 11.57
N GLU A 52 -14.87 7.47 10.60
CA GLU A 52 -14.91 6.75 9.33
C GLU A 52 -13.47 6.56 8.81
N GLY A 53 -13.17 5.38 8.24
CA GLY A 53 -11.85 5.13 7.68
C GLY A 53 -11.49 6.12 6.56
N TYR A 54 -10.21 6.23 6.25
CA TYR A 54 -9.74 7.16 5.21
C TYR A 54 -10.30 6.79 3.84
N LYS A 55 -10.45 7.80 2.96
CA LYS A 55 -11.12 7.65 1.66
C LYS A 55 -10.15 7.83 0.50
N THR A 56 -10.37 7.06 -0.55
CA THR A 56 -9.66 7.17 -1.85
C THR A 56 -10.67 7.56 -2.93
N PRO A 57 -10.85 8.87 -3.23
CA PRO A 57 -11.84 9.35 -4.20
C PRO A 57 -11.69 8.76 -5.61
N ASN A 58 -10.45 8.52 -6.06
CA ASN A 58 -10.17 7.91 -7.37
C ASN A 58 -10.31 6.37 -7.38
N PHE A 59 -10.53 5.75 -6.20
CA PHE A 59 -10.72 4.31 -6.00
C PHE A 59 -11.87 4.04 -5.04
N PRO A 60 -13.10 4.46 -5.39
CA PRO A 60 -14.25 4.40 -4.48
C PRO A 60 -14.62 2.98 -4.07
N SER A 61 -14.44 1.97 -4.95
CA SER A 61 -14.71 0.58 -4.58
C SER A 61 -13.73 0.02 -3.55
N LEU A 62 -12.47 0.52 -3.54
CA LEU A 62 -11.52 0.16 -2.48
C LEU A 62 -11.97 0.74 -1.14
N THR A 63 -12.38 2.01 -1.11
CA THR A 63 -12.94 2.64 0.10
C THR A 63 -14.17 1.87 0.59
N THR A 64 -15.12 1.58 -0.31
CA THR A 64 -16.35 0.85 0.06
C THR A 64 -16.06 -0.58 0.51
N GLY A 65 -15.19 -1.29 -0.22
CA GLY A 65 -14.83 -2.68 0.09
C GLY A 65 -14.04 -2.84 1.38
N LEU A 66 -13.37 -1.79 1.86
CA LEU A 66 -12.68 -1.75 3.15
C LEU A 66 -13.56 -1.18 4.28
N GLU A 67 -14.72 -0.61 3.97
CA GLU A 67 -15.48 0.24 4.89
C GLU A 67 -14.66 1.46 5.37
N GLY A 68 -13.82 1.99 4.46
CA GLY A 68 -12.78 2.99 4.72
C GLY A 68 -11.41 2.35 5.00
N TRP A 69 -10.34 3.04 4.58
CA TRP A 69 -8.98 2.59 4.89
C TRP A 69 -8.67 2.79 6.37
N ASP A 70 -8.18 1.76 7.02
CA ASP A 70 -7.86 1.75 8.44
C ASP A 70 -6.44 1.22 8.68
N SER A 71 -5.95 1.31 9.90
CA SER A 71 -4.63 0.78 10.27
C SER A 71 -4.51 -0.71 9.95
N GLY A 72 -3.38 -1.10 9.38
CA GLY A 72 -3.15 -2.47 8.95
C GLY A 72 -2.08 -2.62 7.91
N LEU A 73 -1.78 -3.86 7.55
CA LEU A 73 -0.83 -4.22 6.51
C LEU A 73 -1.56 -4.62 5.22
N TYR A 74 -1.32 -3.84 4.16
CA TYR A 74 -1.90 -4.01 2.83
C TYR A 74 -0.83 -4.46 1.84
N ILE A 75 -1.02 -5.58 1.17
CA ILE A 75 -0.05 -6.15 0.24
C ILE A 75 -0.58 -6.14 -1.18
N PHE A 76 0.22 -5.58 -2.10
CA PHE A 76 -0.01 -5.61 -3.55
C PHE A 76 0.91 -6.67 -4.17
N ALA A 77 0.39 -7.89 -4.34
CA ALA A 77 1.16 -9.01 -4.87
C ALA A 77 0.88 -9.23 -6.35
N GLY A 78 1.89 -9.55 -7.14
CA GLY A 78 1.71 -9.79 -8.58
C GLY A 78 3.02 -10.07 -9.31
N LEU A 79 2.93 -10.45 -10.57
CA LEU A 79 4.09 -10.70 -11.41
C LEU A 79 4.90 -9.42 -11.70
N ALA A 80 6.12 -9.56 -12.17
CA ALA A 80 6.91 -8.42 -12.64
C ALA A 80 6.19 -7.66 -13.77
N ASN A 81 6.27 -6.34 -13.78
CA ASN A 81 5.65 -5.46 -14.78
C ASN A 81 4.11 -5.52 -14.87
N HIS A 82 3.43 -6.01 -13.84
CA HIS A 82 1.97 -6.02 -13.76
C HIS A 82 1.37 -4.75 -13.11
N GLY A 83 2.18 -3.75 -12.76
CA GLY A 83 1.69 -2.46 -12.27
C GLY A 83 1.54 -2.33 -10.75
N LYS A 84 2.11 -3.26 -9.95
CA LYS A 84 2.03 -3.22 -8.46
C LYS A 84 2.47 -1.89 -7.87
N THR A 85 3.70 -1.46 -8.17
CA THR A 85 4.24 -0.18 -7.72
C THR A 85 3.36 0.98 -8.17
N ALA A 86 2.91 0.97 -9.43
CA ALA A 86 2.08 2.04 -9.96
C ALA A 86 0.77 2.15 -9.19
N ILE A 87 0.02 1.06 -9.01
CA ILE A 87 -1.28 1.11 -8.31
C ILE A 87 -1.09 1.50 -6.84
N MET A 88 -0.07 0.98 -6.14
CA MET A 88 0.22 1.34 -4.76
C MET A 88 0.52 2.84 -4.62
N VAL A 89 1.34 3.41 -5.51
CA VAL A 89 1.67 4.84 -5.50
C VAL A 89 0.45 5.71 -5.82
N ASN A 90 -0.41 5.29 -6.77
CA ASN A 90 -1.65 6.02 -7.08
C ASN A 90 -2.61 6.04 -5.89
N ILE A 91 -2.73 4.92 -5.15
CA ILE A 91 -3.55 4.84 -3.94
C ILE A 91 -2.94 5.68 -2.80
N LEU A 92 -1.62 5.59 -2.59
CA LEU A 92 -0.91 6.41 -1.61
C LEU A 92 -1.16 7.90 -1.85
N GLU A 93 -1.00 8.33 -3.10
CA GLU A 93 -1.23 9.69 -3.53
C GLU A 93 -2.67 10.14 -3.26
N ASP A 94 -3.65 9.32 -3.62
CA ASP A 94 -5.07 9.60 -3.44
C ASP A 94 -5.45 9.72 -1.96
N LEU A 95 -4.89 8.86 -1.10
CA LEU A 95 -5.05 8.95 0.35
C LEU A 95 -4.49 10.26 0.92
N VAL A 96 -3.29 10.64 0.52
CA VAL A 96 -2.55 11.78 1.07
C VAL A 96 -3.09 13.12 0.55
N MET A 97 -3.50 13.16 -0.72
CA MET A 97 -3.98 14.39 -1.34
C MET A 97 -5.45 14.69 -1.04
N ASN A 98 -6.21 13.73 -0.54
CA ASN A 98 -7.54 13.97 -0.03
C ASN A 98 -7.47 14.82 1.25
N PRO A 99 -8.00 16.07 1.24
CA PRO A 99 -7.89 16.98 2.38
C PRO A 99 -8.62 16.46 3.64
N ASP A 100 -9.65 15.64 3.44
CA ASP A 100 -10.47 15.09 4.55
C ASP A 100 -9.73 14.03 5.35
N ASN A 101 -8.68 13.43 4.78
CA ASN A 101 -7.96 12.34 5.41
C ASN A 101 -6.94 12.79 6.47
N LYS A 102 -6.42 14.02 6.42
CA LYS A 102 -5.33 14.50 7.31
C LYS A 102 -4.15 13.51 7.41
N LEU A 103 -3.71 12.98 6.25
CA LEU A 103 -2.62 12.01 6.17
C LEU A 103 -1.34 12.64 5.64
N PHE A 104 -0.20 12.24 6.22
CA PHE A 104 1.13 12.45 5.66
C PHE A 104 1.66 11.15 5.07
N GLY A 105 2.09 11.18 3.81
CA GLY A 105 2.60 10.00 3.09
C GLY A 105 4.09 9.81 3.22
N ILE A 106 4.52 8.56 3.42
CA ILE A 106 5.93 8.19 3.35
C ILE A 106 6.06 7.05 2.34
N TYR A 107 6.86 7.27 1.31
CA TYR A 107 7.18 6.25 0.32
C TYR A 107 8.66 5.85 0.42
N TYR A 108 8.89 4.59 0.81
CA TYR A 108 10.21 3.97 0.82
C TYR A 108 10.39 3.14 -0.45
N SER A 109 11.25 3.64 -1.35
CA SER A 109 11.61 2.95 -2.59
C SER A 109 12.89 2.15 -2.38
N LEU A 110 12.76 0.91 -1.92
CA LEU A 110 13.91 0.06 -1.63
C LEU A 110 14.44 -0.67 -2.87
N ASP A 111 13.58 -0.96 -3.85
CA ASP A 111 13.94 -1.60 -5.14
C ASP A 111 14.54 -0.58 -6.13
N ASP A 112 13.95 0.59 -6.27
CA ASP A 112 14.38 1.66 -7.19
C ASP A 112 14.90 2.89 -6.42
N ASN A 113 15.82 3.68 -7.01
CA ASN A 113 16.25 4.94 -6.42
C ASN A 113 15.24 6.09 -6.70
N LYS A 114 15.33 7.16 -5.93
CA LYS A 114 14.44 8.34 -6.04
C LYS A 114 14.39 8.94 -7.45
N ASN A 115 15.50 8.90 -8.19
CA ASN A 115 15.56 9.45 -9.54
C ASN A 115 14.71 8.68 -10.56
N LYS A 116 14.33 7.43 -10.27
CA LYS A 116 13.39 6.65 -11.09
C LYS A 116 11.95 6.81 -10.64
N VAL A 117 11.73 7.06 -9.36
CA VAL A 117 10.40 7.17 -8.76
C VAL A 117 9.79 8.56 -8.97
N LEU A 118 10.55 9.62 -8.70
CA LEU A 118 10.08 11.00 -8.84
C LEU A 118 9.48 11.31 -10.22
N PRO A 119 10.10 10.90 -11.35
CA PRO A 119 9.50 11.09 -12.65
C PRO A 119 8.14 10.41 -12.82
N ARG A 120 7.94 9.24 -12.21
CA ARG A 120 6.65 8.52 -12.27
C ARG A 120 5.55 9.28 -11.52
N ILE A 121 5.88 9.88 -10.36
CA ILE A 121 4.93 10.66 -9.57
C ILE A 121 4.53 11.93 -10.31
N VAL A 122 5.48 12.68 -10.88
CA VAL A 122 5.17 13.87 -11.69
C VAL A 122 4.36 13.49 -12.92
N ALA A 123 4.74 12.41 -13.61
CA ALA A 123 4.04 11.91 -14.79
C ALA A 123 2.58 11.55 -14.48
N MET A 124 2.35 10.86 -13.36
CA MET A 124 1.03 10.46 -12.89
C MET A 124 0.14 11.67 -12.58
N ARG A 125 0.66 12.64 -11.84
CA ARG A 125 -0.09 13.85 -11.46
C ARG A 125 -0.47 14.71 -12.65
N GLU A 126 0.51 15.01 -13.50
CA GLU A 126 0.33 15.94 -14.60
C GLU A 126 -0.17 15.26 -15.89
N SER A 127 -0.32 13.93 -15.89
CA SER A 127 -0.64 13.13 -17.07
C SER A 127 0.32 13.45 -18.23
N LEU A 128 1.62 13.42 -17.93
CA LEU A 128 2.72 13.64 -18.89
C LEU A 128 3.53 12.36 -19.07
N PRO A 129 4.09 12.11 -20.27
CA PRO A 129 4.93 10.92 -20.49
C PRO A 129 6.14 10.90 -19.56
N ILE A 130 6.40 9.75 -18.91
CA ILE A 130 7.56 9.56 -18.02
C ILE A 130 8.88 9.92 -18.75
N GLY A 131 8.97 9.61 -20.05
CA GLY A 131 10.13 9.95 -20.87
C GLY A 131 10.40 11.44 -20.94
N LEU A 132 9.37 12.27 -21.07
CA LEU A 132 9.46 13.72 -21.08
C LEU A 132 9.87 14.25 -19.70
N ILE A 133 9.33 13.69 -18.63
CA ILE A 133 9.70 14.07 -17.26
C ILE A 133 11.18 13.73 -16.98
N SER A 134 11.61 12.52 -17.36
CA SER A 134 12.94 12.00 -17.03
C SER A 134 14.07 12.59 -17.90
N LYS A 135 13.78 12.94 -19.14
CA LYS A 135 14.77 13.37 -20.13
C LYS A 135 14.33 14.63 -20.88
N PRO A 136 14.01 15.73 -20.20
CA PRO A 136 13.48 16.95 -20.82
C PRO A 136 14.42 17.57 -21.86
N GLY A 137 15.73 17.45 -21.67
CA GLY A 137 16.71 17.97 -22.63
C GLY A 137 16.63 17.33 -24.03
N ARG A 138 16.14 16.07 -24.14
CA ARG A 138 15.88 15.47 -25.45
C ARG A 138 14.72 16.17 -26.18
N TYR A 139 13.69 16.49 -25.44
CA TYR A 139 12.51 17.18 -25.96
C TYR A 139 12.79 18.65 -26.26
N GLN A 140 13.62 19.31 -25.43
CA GLN A 140 14.08 20.66 -25.71
C GLN A 140 14.84 20.76 -27.02
N LYS A 141 15.74 19.80 -27.31
CA LYS A 141 16.41 19.75 -28.62
C LYS A 141 15.44 19.65 -29.81
N MET A 142 14.36 18.92 -29.68
CA MET A 142 13.32 18.83 -30.71
C MET A 142 12.66 20.20 -30.94
N VAL A 143 12.47 21.01 -29.89
CA VAL A 143 11.96 22.36 -30.00
C VAL A 143 12.99 23.26 -30.69
N ASP A 144 14.26 23.21 -30.30
CA ASP A 144 15.37 24.00 -30.86
C ASP A 144 15.63 23.68 -32.34
N GLU A 145 15.47 22.42 -32.72
CA GLU A 145 15.62 21.94 -34.09
C GLU A 145 14.34 22.11 -34.94
N GLN A 146 13.34 22.83 -34.46
CA GLN A 146 12.08 23.13 -35.14
C GLN A 146 11.32 21.88 -35.62
N HIS A 147 11.26 20.84 -34.78
CA HIS A 147 10.45 19.65 -35.05
C HIS A 147 8.99 20.06 -35.39
N PRO A 148 8.25 19.36 -36.28
CA PRO A 148 6.86 19.67 -36.61
C PRO A 148 5.96 19.89 -35.41
N ASP A 149 6.20 19.16 -34.30
CA ASP A 149 5.43 19.25 -33.05
C ASP A 149 6.08 20.20 -32.02
N ALA A 150 7.04 21.05 -32.39
CA ALA A 150 7.83 21.88 -31.46
C ALA A 150 6.96 22.70 -30.50
N ILE A 151 5.89 23.31 -31.02
CA ILE A 151 4.96 24.13 -30.20
C ILE A 151 4.30 23.26 -29.12
N HIS A 152 3.78 22.08 -29.50
CA HIS A 152 3.15 21.16 -28.57
C HIS A 152 4.14 20.65 -27.53
N ILE A 153 5.35 20.29 -27.95
CA ILE A 153 6.42 19.82 -27.06
C ILE A 153 6.82 20.92 -26.06
N ALA A 154 6.92 22.18 -26.49
CA ALA A 154 7.19 23.32 -25.60
C ALA A 154 6.11 23.44 -24.51
N GLN A 155 4.82 23.36 -24.88
CA GLN A 155 3.71 23.37 -23.91
C GLN A 155 3.80 22.21 -22.89
N LEU A 156 4.22 21.02 -23.34
CA LEU A 156 4.41 19.88 -22.42
C LEU A 156 5.60 20.11 -21.48
N LEU A 157 6.66 20.77 -21.92
CA LEU A 157 7.80 21.14 -21.06
C LEU A 157 7.41 22.20 -20.03
N ASP A 158 6.61 23.19 -20.40
CA ASP A 158 6.06 24.18 -19.47
C ASP A 158 5.19 23.50 -18.41
N LYS A 159 4.28 22.65 -18.83
CA LYS A 159 3.43 21.86 -17.92
C LYS A 159 4.26 20.97 -16.97
N ARG A 160 5.37 20.40 -17.46
CA ARG A 160 6.32 19.69 -16.60
C ARG A 160 6.91 20.58 -15.52
N ALA A 161 7.36 21.79 -15.88
CA ALA A 161 7.93 22.73 -14.93
C ALA A 161 6.90 23.14 -13.86
N GLU A 162 5.68 23.43 -14.25
CA GLU A 162 4.56 23.71 -13.34
C GLU A 162 4.27 22.52 -12.40
N GLY A 163 4.23 21.29 -12.93
CA GLY A 163 3.98 20.10 -12.13
C GLY A 163 5.07 19.84 -11.08
N ILE A 164 6.34 20.09 -11.41
CA ILE A 164 7.43 20.02 -10.44
C ILE A 164 7.27 21.11 -9.37
N GLN A 165 6.88 22.32 -9.74
CA GLN A 165 6.66 23.39 -8.79
C GLN A 165 5.51 23.08 -7.83
N LYS A 166 4.38 22.58 -8.33
CA LYS A 166 3.25 22.12 -7.50
C LYS A 166 3.67 21.02 -6.53
N LEU A 167 4.51 20.07 -6.99
CA LEU A 167 5.01 19.01 -6.11
C LEU A 167 5.91 19.55 -4.99
N LYS A 168 6.72 20.57 -5.27
CA LYS A 168 7.52 21.27 -4.24
C LYS A 168 6.63 21.96 -3.21
N GLU A 169 5.57 22.62 -3.63
CA GLU A 169 4.61 23.30 -2.76
C GLU A 169 3.85 22.31 -1.86
N GLN A 170 3.66 21.09 -2.33
CA GLN A 170 3.00 20.01 -1.60
C GLN A 170 4.01 19.07 -0.89
N SER A 171 5.28 19.44 -0.82
CA SER A 171 6.33 18.61 -0.17
C SER A 171 6.10 18.40 1.33
N ASN A 172 5.24 19.20 1.95
CA ASN A 172 4.81 19.02 3.34
C ASN A 172 3.77 17.91 3.53
N LYS A 173 3.30 17.25 2.48
CA LYS A 173 2.32 16.16 2.53
C LYS A 173 2.91 14.79 2.29
N MET A 174 4.06 14.69 1.63
CA MET A 174 4.67 13.41 1.30
C MET A 174 6.18 13.47 1.29
N MET A 175 6.82 12.41 1.80
CA MET A 175 8.26 12.19 1.78
C MET A 175 8.60 10.94 0.97
N ILE A 176 9.70 10.99 0.21
CA ILE A 176 10.21 9.86 -0.58
C ILE A 176 11.64 9.59 -0.14
N LEU A 177 11.88 8.38 0.33
CA LEU A 177 13.17 7.88 0.78
C LEU A 177 13.55 6.64 -0.05
N ASP A 178 14.83 6.40 -0.24
CA ASP A 178 15.31 5.23 -0.98
C ASP A 178 16.38 4.45 -0.19
N SER A 179 16.94 3.41 -0.80
CA SER A 179 17.96 2.56 -0.20
C SER A 179 19.28 3.30 0.13
N GLN A 180 19.46 4.54 -0.28
CA GLN A 180 20.59 5.39 0.16
C GLN A 180 20.30 6.04 1.52
N ASP A 181 19.04 6.36 1.79
CA ASP A 181 18.60 6.95 3.06
C ASP A 181 18.38 5.87 4.14
N ILE A 182 17.90 4.68 3.73
CA ILE A 182 17.52 3.57 4.63
C ILE A 182 18.40 2.36 4.33
N LYS A 183 19.25 1.98 5.27
CA LYS A 183 20.23 0.89 5.11
C LYS A 183 19.80 -0.43 5.74
N SER A 184 18.91 -0.36 6.72
CA SER A 184 18.50 -1.52 7.51
C SER A 184 17.04 -1.42 7.97
N ASP A 185 16.51 -2.54 8.46
CA ASP A 185 15.22 -2.63 9.14
C ASP A 185 15.13 -1.66 10.35
N LYS A 186 16.24 -1.52 11.09
CA LYS A 186 16.34 -0.57 12.21
C LYS A 186 16.20 0.89 11.74
N ASP A 187 16.89 1.25 10.64
CA ASP A 187 16.78 2.60 10.07
C ASP A 187 15.35 2.86 9.60
N LEU A 188 14.72 1.88 8.95
CA LEU A 188 13.34 1.95 8.48
C LEU A 188 12.38 2.21 9.64
N ARG A 189 12.45 1.39 10.71
CA ARG A 189 11.60 1.56 11.90
C ARG A 189 11.82 2.91 12.58
N ASN A 190 13.08 3.32 12.76
CA ASN A 190 13.42 4.59 13.40
C ASN A 190 12.94 5.78 12.58
N SER A 191 13.11 5.73 11.26
CA SER A 191 12.62 6.77 10.35
C SER A 191 11.09 6.92 10.43
N ILE A 192 10.35 5.80 10.38
CA ILE A 192 8.88 5.82 10.50
C ILE A 192 8.45 6.44 11.84
N ARG A 193 9.05 6.00 12.96
CA ARG A 193 8.72 6.52 14.30
C ARG A 193 9.04 8.01 14.45
N GLN A 194 10.18 8.47 13.93
CA GLN A 194 10.55 9.88 13.98
C GLN A 194 9.57 10.75 13.19
N ILE A 195 9.18 10.33 11.99
CA ILE A 195 8.23 11.07 11.16
C ILE A 195 6.84 11.03 11.80
N TYR A 196 6.40 9.88 12.33
CA TYR A 196 5.15 9.75 13.06
C TYR A 196 5.07 10.74 14.24
N ASN A 197 6.10 10.75 15.09
CA ASN A 197 6.15 11.65 16.24
C ASN A 197 6.16 13.11 15.82
N TYR A 198 6.86 13.46 14.73
CA TYR A 198 6.87 14.81 14.18
C TYR A 198 5.48 15.23 13.68
N VAL A 199 4.80 14.37 12.92
CA VAL A 199 3.44 14.65 12.40
C VAL A 199 2.45 14.81 13.55
N LYS A 200 2.48 13.93 14.54
CA LYS A 200 1.63 14.00 15.74
C LYS A 200 1.88 15.26 16.56
N ALA A 201 3.13 15.72 16.65
CA ALA A 201 3.48 16.96 17.35
C ALA A 201 2.96 18.22 16.62
N MET A 202 2.81 18.15 15.29
CA MET A 202 2.28 19.27 14.48
C MET A 202 0.74 19.31 14.45
N ASP A 203 0.10 18.15 14.37
CA ASP A 203 -1.36 17.98 14.43
C ASP A 203 -1.66 16.60 15.02
N GLU A 204 -2.23 16.58 16.25
CA GLU A 204 -2.56 15.35 16.98
C GLU A 204 -3.59 14.49 16.21
N GLU A 205 -4.46 15.10 15.43
CA GLU A 205 -5.44 14.38 14.60
C GLU A 205 -4.85 13.82 13.30
N ALA A 206 -3.72 14.34 12.83
CA ALA A 206 -3.07 13.84 11.63
C ALA A 206 -2.44 12.47 11.88
N ASN A 207 -2.36 11.66 10.84
CA ASN A 207 -1.69 10.36 10.89
C ASN A 207 -0.77 10.20 9.69
N ILE A 208 -0.04 9.10 9.64
CA ILE A 208 0.82 8.77 8.51
C ILE A 208 0.32 7.54 7.77
N VAL A 209 0.61 7.49 6.49
CA VAL A 209 0.50 6.30 5.66
C VAL A 209 1.86 5.96 5.08
N VAL A 210 2.29 4.72 5.24
CA VAL A 210 3.60 4.23 4.85
C VAL A 210 3.47 3.27 3.67
N ALA A 211 4.23 3.49 2.61
CA ALA A 211 4.36 2.56 1.49
C ALA A 211 5.81 2.11 1.36
N VAL A 212 6.05 0.79 1.36
CA VAL A 212 7.38 0.17 1.22
C VAL A 212 7.42 -0.66 -0.06
N ASP A 213 8.17 -0.22 -1.05
CA ASP A 213 8.34 -0.88 -2.34
C ASP A 213 9.77 -1.44 -2.42
N GLY A 214 10.03 -2.69 -2.26
CA GLY A 214 9.34 -3.95 -2.15
C GLY A 214 9.63 -4.62 -0.81
N LEU A 215 8.75 -5.56 -0.48
CA LEU A 215 8.81 -6.28 0.79
C LEU A 215 10.14 -7.04 0.99
N LYS A 216 10.67 -7.67 -0.05
CA LYS A 216 11.93 -8.45 -0.02
C LYS A 216 13.19 -7.60 0.11
N ASP A 217 13.08 -6.31 -0.17
CA ASP A 217 14.22 -5.41 -0.23
C ASP A 217 14.54 -4.75 1.11
N ILE A 218 13.75 -5.07 2.15
CA ILE A 218 14.07 -4.71 3.53
C ILE A 218 15.31 -5.49 3.97
N ASN A 219 16.37 -4.78 4.34
CA ASN A 219 17.64 -5.35 4.72
C ASN A 219 17.69 -5.62 6.24
N PHE A 220 17.61 -6.89 6.62
CA PHE A 220 17.75 -7.35 8.00
C PHE A 220 19.22 -7.69 8.30
N THR A 221 19.95 -6.70 8.82
CA THR A 221 21.42 -6.77 8.95
C THR A 221 21.92 -7.77 10.00
N GLU A 222 21.10 -8.15 10.96
CA GLU A 222 21.47 -9.07 12.04
C GLU A 222 21.03 -10.52 11.80
N MET A 223 20.39 -10.79 10.66
CA MET A 223 19.83 -12.10 10.35
C MET A 223 20.35 -12.63 9.01
N ASN A 224 20.78 -13.87 9.00
CA ASN A 224 21.15 -14.56 7.77
C ASN A 224 19.92 -15.34 7.26
N LEU A 225 19.05 -14.64 6.52
CA LEU A 225 17.75 -15.14 6.09
C LEU A 225 17.78 -15.68 4.66
N THR A 226 17.12 -16.80 4.44
CA THR A 226 16.75 -17.26 3.09
C THR A 226 15.70 -16.34 2.48
N GLU A 227 15.49 -16.42 1.17
CA GLU A 227 14.50 -15.56 0.46
C GLU A 227 13.07 -15.71 1.02
N ASN A 228 12.67 -16.92 1.44
CA ASN A 228 11.36 -17.14 2.03
C ASN A 228 11.27 -16.55 3.46
N GLU A 229 12.31 -16.76 4.27
CA GLU A 229 12.38 -16.18 5.61
C GLU A 229 12.41 -14.65 5.59
N LYS A 230 13.01 -14.03 4.56
CA LYS A 230 12.95 -12.57 4.37
C LYS A 230 11.50 -12.08 4.22
N VAL A 231 10.69 -12.73 3.39
CA VAL A 231 9.29 -12.35 3.20
C VAL A 231 8.51 -12.50 4.50
N ASP A 232 8.69 -13.62 5.19
CA ASP A 232 8.02 -13.89 6.47
C ASP A 232 8.41 -12.85 7.54
N THR A 233 9.72 -12.57 7.66
CA THR A 233 10.25 -11.60 8.63
C THR A 233 9.79 -10.18 8.29
N ALA A 234 9.84 -9.80 7.02
CA ALA A 234 9.42 -8.49 6.55
C ALA A 234 7.91 -8.26 6.74
N SER A 235 7.09 -9.28 6.49
CA SER A 235 5.64 -9.20 6.69
C SER A 235 5.31 -8.93 8.15
N ARG A 236 5.92 -9.70 9.06
CA ARG A 236 5.74 -9.50 10.50
C ARG A 236 6.26 -8.14 10.95
N PHE A 237 7.45 -7.75 10.50
CA PHE A 237 8.05 -6.47 10.81
C PHE A 237 7.15 -5.28 10.44
N LEU A 238 6.58 -5.29 9.22
CA LEU A 238 5.67 -4.24 8.78
C LEU A 238 4.31 -4.30 9.51
N LYS A 239 3.82 -5.51 9.82
CA LYS A 239 2.61 -5.66 10.63
C LYS A 239 2.80 -5.13 12.04
N ASP A 240 3.92 -5.44 12.69
CA ASP A 240 4.24 -4.93 14.03
C ASP A 240 4.26 -3.39 14.05
N ILE A 241 4.84 -2.76 13.02
CA ILE A 241 4.84 -1.29 12.89
C ILE A 241 3.41 -0.75 12.72
N SER A 242 2.59 -1.39 11.88
CA SER A 242 1.21 -0.94 11.65
C SER A 242 0.37 -0.98 12.91
N VAL A 243 0.55 -2.01 13.73
CA VAL A 243 -0.15 -2.18 15.02
C VAL A 243 0.39 -1.24 16.08
N GLU A 244 1.72 -1.12 16.19
CA GLU A 244 2.39 -0.27 17.18
C GLU A 244 2.01 1.20 17.06
N LEU A 245 1.92 1.70 15.83
CA LEU A 245 1.67 3.12 15.55
C LEU A 245 0.22 3.42 15.12
N ASP A 246 -0.62 2.40 14.99
CA ASP A 246 -1.99 2.50 14.49
C ASP A 246 -2.06 3.23 13.14
N ILE A 247 -1.32 2.71 12.14
CA ILE A 247 -1.13 3.32 10.82
C ILE A 247 -1.40 2.36 9.68
N ILE A 248 -1.69 2.92 8.50
CA ILE A 248 -1.74 2.18 7.24
C ILE A 248 -0.31 1.91 6.77
N VAL A 249 0.01 0.64 6.54
CA VAL A 249 1.26 0.21 5.90
C VAL A 249 0.95 -0.56 4.63
N MET A 250 1.47 -0.11 3.50
CA MET A 250 1.33 -0.75 2.20
C MET A 250 2.68 -1.31 1.74
N SER A 251 2.68 -2.47 1.07
CA SER A 251 3.89 -2.98 0.46
C SER A 251 3.62 -3.77 -0.82
N THR A 252 4.63 -3.87 -1.69
CA THR A 252 4.57 -4.70 -2.89
C THR A 252 5.27 -6.03 -2.68
N MET A 253 4.74 -7.07 -3.34
CA MET A 253 5.34 -8.39 -3.36
C MET A 253 5.38 -8.97 -4.78
N HIS A 254 6.52 -9.55 -5.17
CA HIS A 254 6.65 -10.30 -6.41
C HIS A 254 6.19 -11.73 -6.23
N LEU A 255 5.23 -12.17 -7.07
CA LEU A 255 4.87 -13.57 -7.18
C LEU A 255 5.89 -14.35 -8.04
N ARG A 256 6.02 -15.65 -7.82
CA ARG A 256 6.78 -16.54 -8.71
C ARG A 256 6.14 -16.58 -10.10
N LYS A 257 6.92 -17.03 -11.10
CA LYS A 257 6.39 -17.29 -12.43
C LYS A 257 5.23 -18.29 -12.36
N LEU A 258 4.08 -17.87 -12.86
CA LEU A 258 2.92 -18.75 -12.97
C LEU A 258 3.12 -19.75 -14.12
N ASN A 259 2.70 -20.98 -13.91
CA ASN A 259 2.61 -21.99 -14.95
C ASN A 259 1.39 -21.68 -15.83
N GLY A 260 1.61 -21.62 -17.16
CA GLY A 260 0.55 -21.30 -18.12
C GLY A 260 0.10 -19.82 -18.06
N ASN A 261 -1.08 -19.55 -18.63
CA ASN A 261 -1.64 -18.21 -18.77
C ASN A 261 -2.75 -17.91 -17.75
N ARG A 262 -2.81 -18.65 -16.65
CA ARG A 262 -3.80 -18.42 -15.61
C ARG A 262 -3.55 -17.12 -14.84
N ARG A 263 -4.57 -16.59 -14.20
CA ARG A 263 -4.47 -15.54 -13.20
C ARG A 263 -3.80 -16.04 -11.92
N PRO A 264 -3.13 -15.17 -11.16
CA PRO A 264 -2.62 -15.54 -9.84
C PRO A 264 -3.77 -15.84 -8.88
N GLY A 265 -3.55 -16.81 -8.00
CA GLY A 265 -4.44 -17.15 -6.90
C GLY A 265 -3.71 -17.08 -5.56
N THR A 266 -4.43 -17.32 -4.47
CA THR A 266 -3.85 -17.35 -3.11
C THR A 266 -2.76 -18.41 -2.96
N GLU A 267 -2.86 -19.50 -3.74
CA GLU A 267 -1.84 -20.55 -3.78
C GLU A 267 -0.47 -20.09 -4.28
N ASP A 268 -0.41 -18.97 -5.02
CA ASP A 268 0.85 -18.39 -5.51
C ASP A 268 1.57 -17.55 -4.46
N LEU A 269 0.92 -17.31 -3.32
CA LEU A 269 1.49 -16.69 -2.12
C LEU A 269 2.24 -17.71 -1.24
N ARG A 270 2.15 -19.01 -1.54
CA ARG A 270 2.58 -20.13 -0.68
C ARG A 270 4.07 -20.18 -0.32
N ASP A 271 4.91 -19.38 -0.95
CA ASP A 271 6.32 -19.26 -0.55
C ASP A 271 6.52 -18.48 0.75
N SER A 272 5.43 -17.91 1.26
CA SER A 272 5.35 -17.15 2.48
C SER A 272 4.04 -17.49 3.18
N ASN A 273 4.04 -18.59 3.93
CA ASN A 273 2.89 -18.97 4.75
C ASN A 273 2.51 -17.85 5.74
N ARG A 274 3.50 -17.10 6.23
CA ARG A 274 3.28 -16.01 7.19
C ARG A 274 2.67 -14.77 6.56
N LEU A 275 3.04 -14.40 5.34
CA LEU A 275 2.47 -13.23 4.68
C LEU A 275 0.93 -13.28 4.67
N GLU A 276 0.37 -14.47 4.34
CA GLU A 276 -1.08 -14.66 4.34
C GLU A 276 -1.69 -14.47 5.74
N TYR A 277 -0.96 -14.83 6.81
CA TYR A 277 -1.43 -14.61 8.18
C TYR A 277 -1.27 -13.16 8.64
N GLU A 278 -0.12 -12.54 8.39
CA GLU A 278 0.23 -11.21 8.89
C GLU A 278 -0.53 -10.09 8.16
N ALA A 279 -0.66 -10.17 6.84
CA ALA A 279 -1.38 -9.14 6.08
C ALA A 279 -2.86 -9.08 6.46
N ASP A 280 -3.41 -7.87 6.54
CA ASP A 280 -4.84 -7.65 6.75
C ASP A 280 -5.59 -7.68 5.43
N VAL A 281 -4.99 -7.11 4.38
CA VAL A 281 -5.54 -7.10 3.03
C VAL A 281 -4.47 -7.53 2.03
N ILE A 282 -4.84 -8.39 1.08
CA ILE A 282 -3.98 -8.82 -0.02
C ILE A 282 -4.73 -8.61 -1.33
N TYR A 283 -4.16 -7.77 -2.19
CA TYR A 283 -4.58 -7.61 -3.57
C TYR A 283 -3.64 -8.38 -4.49
N LEU A 284 -4.19 -9.28 -5.31
CA LEU A 284 -3.46 -9.88 -6.42
C LEU A 284 -3.60 -8.99 -7.65
N VAL A 285 -2.50 -8.34 -8.02
CA VAL A 285 -2.45 -7.41 -9.14
C VAL A 285 -2.15 -8.16 -10.43
N TYR A 286 -3.07 -8.09 -11.39
CA TYR A 286 -2.91 -8.73 -12.70
C TYR A 286 -3.13 -7.75 -13.84
N ASN A 287 -2.34 -7.90 -14.89
CA ASN A 287 -2.42 -7.11 -16.12
C ASN A 287 -2.44 -8.07 -17.31
N ASP A 288 -3.61 -8.22 -17.90
CA ASP A 288 -3.83 -9.18 -18.99
C ASP A 288 -3.05 -8.81 -20.25
N VAL A 289 -2.95 -7.52 -20.57
CA VAL A 289 -2.17 -7.03 -21.73
C VAL A 289 -0.68 -7.30 -21.53
N SER A 290 -0.14 -7.08 -20.33
CA SER A 290 1.25 -7.39 -20.02
C SER A 290 1.56 -8.88 -20.15
N ARG A 291 0.62 -9.74 -19.74
CA ARG A 291 0.77 -11.20 -19.75
C ARG A 291 0.54 -11.81 -21.12
N ASN A 292 -0.59 -11.49 -21.76
CA ASN A 292 -1.13 -12.19 -22.92
C ASN A 292 -1.02 -11.38 -24.24
N LYS A 293 -0.56 -10.12 -24.17
CA LYS A 293 -0.35 -9.24 -25.33
C LYS A 293 -1.59 -9.22 -26.25
N ASP A 294 -1.41 -9.65 -27.49
CA ASP A 294 -2.49 -9.67 -28.50
C ASP A 294 -3.64 -10.62 -28.13
N ALA A 295 -3.37 -11.65 -27.34
CA ALA A 295 -4.39 -12.57 -26.83
C ALA A 295 -5.14 -12.06 -25.59
N ALA A 296 -4.76 -10.88 -25.06
CA ALA A 296 -5.42 -10.29 -23.90
C ALA A 296 -6.91 -10.02 -24.17
N LYS A 297 -7.75 -10.31 -23.18
CA LYS A 297 -9.21 -10.14 -23.20
C LYS A 297 -9.68 -8.98 -22.32
N ILE A 298 -8.91 -8.65 -21.29
CA ILE A 298 -9.21 -7.53 -20.39
C ILE A 298 -8.34 -6.33 -20.77
N TYR A 299 -8.93 -5.40 -21.49
CA TYR A 299 -8.27 -4.18 -21.98
C TYR A 299 -9.32 -3.14 -22.40
N THR A 300 -8.86 -1.91 -22.62
CA THR A 300 -9.61 -0.85 -23.31
C THR A 300 -8.90 -0.46 -24.61
N ARG A 301 -9.54 0.39 -25.41
CA ARG A 301 -8.95 1.03 -26.60
C ARG A 301 -9.33 2.50 -26.64
N THR A 302 -8.44 3.31 -27.14
CA THR A 302 -8.70 4.73 -27.40
C THR A 302 -8.91 4.90 -28.89
N GLY A 303 -10.18 5.01 -29.34
CA GLY A 303 -10.51 5.25 -30.74
C GLY A 303 -10.84 4.00 -31.55
N ALA A 304 -10.29 3.85 -32.76
CA ALA A 304 -10.64 2.80 -33.71
C ALA A 304 -10.30 1.38 -33.21
N GLU A 305 -10.95 0.36 -33.80
CA GLU A 305 -10.74 -1.05 -33.44
C GLU A 305 -9.28 -1.51 -33.56
N ASP A 306 -8.50 -0.90 -34.43
CA ASP A 306 -7.08 -1.21 -34.65
C ASP A 306 -6.13 -0.48 -33.69
N SER A 307 -6.66 0.40 -32.82
CA SER A 307 -5.81 1.09 -31.85
C SER A 307 -5.20 0.10 -30.84
N PRO A 308 -4.00 0.40 -30.30
CA PRO A 308 -3.35 -0.47 -29.33
C PRO A 308 -4.24 -0.77 -28.11
N LYS A 309 -4.10 -1.98 -27.58
CA LYS A 309 -4.78 -2.36 -26.34
C LYS A 309 -4.19 -1.59 -25.16
N CYS A 310 -5.03 -0.83 -24.49
CA CYS A 310 -4.68 -0.13 -23.25
C CYS A 310 -4.91 -1.07 -22.05
N PRO A 311 -3.92 -1.22 -21.17
CA PRO A 311 -4.04 -2.11 -20.02
C PRO A 311 -5.15 -1.72 -19.06
N VAL A 312 -5.74 -2.75 -18.45
CA VAL A 312 -6.58 -2.66 -17.26
C VAL A 312 -5.90 -3.46 -16.16
N LEU A 313 -5.73 -2.88 -14.99
CA LEU A 313 -5.26 -3.60 -13.81
C LEU A 313 -6.45 -4.26 -13.13
N GLU A 314 -6.32 -5.55 -12.86
CA GLU A 314 -7.23 -6.31 -12.02
C GLU A 314 -6.63 -6.37 -10.61
N LEU A 315 -7.40 -5.98 -9.60
CA LEU A 315 -7.09 -6.14 -8.19
C LEU A 315 -8.03 -7.19 -7.63
N ASP A 316 -7.59 -8.43 -7.53
CA ASP A 316 -8.35 -9.50 -6.90
C ASP A 316 -8.15 -9.44 -5.37
N TRP A 317 -9.24 -9.39 -4.63
CA TRP A 317 -9.25 -9.31 -3.17
C TRP A 317 -9.00 -10.71 -2.58
N ALA A 318 -7.76 -11.16 -2.65
CA ALA A 318 -7.36 -12.49 -2.17
C ALA A 318 -7.58 -12.65 -0.66
N LYS A 319 -7.43 -11.55 0.09
CA LYS A 319 -7.70 -11.49 1.52
C LYS A 319 -8.23 -10.11 1.91
N ASN A 320 -9.23 -10.09 2.78
CA ASN A 320 -9.75 -8.88 3.40
C ASN A 320 -10.21 -9.20 4.83
N LYS A 321 -9.49 -8.66 5.83
CA LYS A 321 -9.85 -8.75 7.25
C LYS A 321 -10.62 -7.50 7.73
N MET A 322 -10.66 -6.44 6.91
CA MET A 322 -11.30 -5.18 7.28
C MET A 322 -12.83 -5.29 7.18
N SER A 323 -13.30 -6.06 6.20
CA SER A 323 -14.72 -6.29 5.95
C SER A 323 -14.99 -7.69 5.40
N SER A 324 -16.25 -7.99 5.16
CA SER A 324 -16.68 -9.23 4.48
C SER A 324 -16.58 -9.17 2.95
N TYR A 325 -16.18 -8.03 2.38
CA TYR A 325 -16.12 -7.85 0.92
C TYR A 325 -15.09 -8.77 0.27
N LYS A 326 -15.52 -9.41 -0.81
CA LYS A 326 -14.70 -10.24 -1.70
C LYS A 326 -15.08 -9.93 -3.14
N GLY A 327 -14.10 -9.80 -4.01
CA GLY A 327 -14.37 -9.49 -5.42
C GLY A 327 -13.13 -9.05 -6.18
N ARG A 328 -13.36 -8.24 -7.21
CA ARG A 328 -12.31 -7.62 -8.02
C ARG A 328 -12.62 -6.16 -8.23
N THR A 329 -11.57 -5.36 -8.15
CA THR A 329 -11.58 -3.97 -8.59
C THR A 329 -10.79 -3.88 -9.89
N PHE A 330 -11.29 -3.12 -10.85
CA PHE A 330 -10.63 -2.89 -12.13
C PHE A 330 -10.24 -1.43 -12.26
N CYS A 331 -9.01 -1.19 -12.75
CA CYS A 331 -8.50 0.16 -12.93
C CYS A 331 -7.98 0.33 -14.37
N TYR A 332 -8.41 1.41 -15.04
CA TYR A 332 -7.74 1.85 -16.26
C TYR A 332 -6.30 2.19 -15.94
N PHE A 333 -5.38 1.76 -16.76
CA PHE A 333 -3.96 1.97 -16.54
C PHE A 333 -3.27 2.52 -17.76
N ALA A 334 -2.63 3.66 -17.61
CA ALA A 334 -1.78 4.30 -18.61
C ALA A 334 -0.31 4.20 -18.18
N PRO A 335 0.42 3.15 -18.64
CA PRO A 335 1.81 2.90 -18.21
C PRO A 335 2.76 4.05 -18.51
N GLU A 336 2.56 4.74 -19.64
CA GLU A 336 3.37 5.88 -20.07
C GLU A 336 3.29 7.07 -19.11
N TYR A 337 2.20 7.17 -18.34
CA TYR A 337 1.97 8.20 -17.30
C TYR A 337 2.11 7.63 -15.89
N SER A 338 2.33 6.33 -15.74
CA SER A 338 2.25 5.61 -14.44
C SER A 338 0.92 5.86 -13.71
N LYS A 339 -0.16 6.13 -14.44
CA LYS A 339 -1.45 6.56 -13.89
C LYS A 339 -2.47 5.44 -13.93
N ALA A 340 -3.11 5.21 -12.80
CA ALA A 340 -4.24 4.30 -12.66
C ALA A 340 -5.42 5.03 -12.01
N ILE A 341 -6.63 4.76 -12.51
CA ILE A 341 -7.90 5.22 -11.91
C ILE A 341 -8.91 4.09 -12.00
N GLU A 342 -9.82 4.02 -11.06
CA GLU A 342 -10.86 2.99 -11.07
C GLU A 342 -11.74 3.07 -12.32
N CYS A 343 -12.08 1.89 -12.87
CA CYS A 343 -12.99 1.80 -14.02
C CYS A 343 -14.41 2.22 -13.66
N GLN A 344 -15.12 2.75 -14.66
CA GLN A 344 -16.56 2.98 -14.54
C GLN A 344 -17.29 1.64 -14.27
N GLU A 345 -18.40 1.70 -13.55
CA GLU A 345 -19.13 0.53 -13.08
C GLU A 345 -19.54 -0.44 -14.20
N ASP A 346 -19.97 0.08 -15.35
CA ASP A 346 -20.36 -0.75 -16.52
C ASP A 346 -19.17 -1.50 -17.11
N ASP A 347 -18.00 -0.84 -17.20
CA ASP A 347 -16.76 -1.49 -17.65
C ASP A 347 -16.29 -2.53 -16.64
N ALA A 348 -16.35 -2.22 -15.34
CA ALA A 348 -15.99 -3.14 -14.28
C ALA A 348 -16.87 -4.41 -14.29
N ARG A 349 -18.20 -4.27 -14.48
CA ARG A 349 -19.13 -5.39 -14.64
C ARG A 349 -18.80 -6.23 -15.87
N ARG A 350 -18.52 -5.58 -17.01
CA ARG A 350 -18.12 -6.25 -18.25
C ARG A 350 -16.82 -7.05 -18.06
N PHE A 351 -15.78 -6.46 -17.48
CA PHE A 351 -14.52 -7.13 -17.22
C PHE A 351 -14.67 -8.29 -16.25
N ASN A 352 -15.45 -8.11 -15.19
CA ASN A 352 -15.72 -9.19 -14.24
C ASN A 352 -16.40 -10.39 -14.92
N ALA A 353 -17.42 -10.14 -15.77
CA ALA A 353 -18.08 -11.19 -16.53
C ALA A 353 -17.11 -11.94 -17.45
N LEU A 354 -16.17 -11.24 -18.11
CA LEU A 354 -15.13 -11.85 -18.94
C LEU A 354 -14.16 -12.71 -18.12
N VAL A 355 -13.81 -12.30 -16.92
CA VAL A 355 -12.92 -13.09 -16.04
C VAL A 355 -13.52 -14.43 -15.68
N TYR A 356 -14.84 -14.50 -15.40
CA TYR A 356 -15.52 -15.75 -15.07
C TYR A 356 -15.76 -16.68 -16.27
N GLN A 357 -15.56 -16.21 -17.51
CA GLN A 357 -15.65 -17.00 -18.72
C GLN A 357 -14.30 -17.59 -19.15
N LEU A 358 -13.23 -17.23 -18.47
CA LEU A 358 -11.83 -17.61 -18.73
C LEU A 358 -11.34 -18.69 -17.79
#